data_a740eddd19e7019026251bbe52f1a425
#
_entry.id   a740eddd19e7019026251bbe52f1a425
#
_cell.length_a   1.000
_cell.length_b   1.000
_cell.length_c   1.000
_cell.angle_alpha   90.00
_cell.angle_beta   90.00
_cell.angle_gamma   90.00
#
_symmetry.space_group_name_H-M   'P 1'
#
loop_
_entity.id
_entity.type
_entity.pdbx_description
1 polymer ?
#
loop_
_entity_poly.entity_id
_entity_poly.type
_entity_poly.pdbx_seq_one_letter_code
_entity_poly.pdbx_strand_id
1 'polypeptide(L)'
;TYAVDALVDVLPLLDQHPVLVGDRLRGPLEAASMDRLNFLGNRFLSAVASAVHRTDAADVCSGCWVMRRSVVEGLRLNSMGFELEAELFASLAAMGHAPTWVRIPYRARKGEAKLTSILDGVRILRKLVVRRVMEARKTHL
;
A
#
# COMPACT_ATOMS: atom_id res chain seq x y z
N THR A 1 1.16 -13.89 6.55
CA THR A 1 1.87 -13.11 7.60
C THR A 1 3.23 -12.69 7.05
N TYR A 2 3.67 -11.48 7.38
CA TYR A 2 4.97 -10.95 6.96
C TYR A 2 6.12 -11.64 7.71
N ALA A 3 7.24 -11.90 7.01
CA ALA A 3 8.48 -12.37 7.63
C ALA A 3 9.23 -11.16 8.18
N VAL A 4 9.42 -11.10 9.48
CA VAL A 4 10.13 -9.97 10.14
C VAL A 4 11.59 -9.88 9.69
N ASP A 5 12.22 -11.02 9.44
CA ASP A 5 13.61 -11.08 8.97
C ASP A 5 13.79 -10.35 7.63
N ALA A 6 12.81 -10.42 6.74
CA ALA A 6 12.84 -9.70 5.46
C ALA A 6 12.83 -8.16 5.63
N LEU A 7 12.40 -7.64 6.78
CA LEU A 7 12.44 -6.20 7.06
C LEU A 7 13.87 -5.74 7.38
N VAL A 8 14.64 -6.56 8.07
CA VAL A 8 16.03 -6.23 8.42
C VAL A 8 16.86 -6.05 7.16
N ASP A 9 16.64 -6.91 6.16
CA ASP A 9 17.37 -6.88 4.89
C ASP A 9 17.06 -5.64 4.05
N VAL A 10 15.89 -5.03 4.23
CA VAL A 10 15.48 -3.85 3.45
C VAL A 10 15.81 -2.51 4.13
N LEU A 11 16.11 -2.50 5.43
CA LEU A 11 16.44 -1.26 6.16
C LEU A 11 17.57 -0.43 5.53
N PRO A 12 18.68 -1.02 5.03
CA PRO A 12 19.74 -0.26 4.39
C PRO A 12 19.27 0.48 3.11
N LEU A 13 18.21 0.00 2.46
CA LEU A 13 17.66 0.65 1.27
C LEU A 13 17.02 2.01 1.59
N LEU A 14 16.66 2.26 2.85
CA LEU A 14 16.13 3.57 3.27
C LEU A 14 17.13 4.72 3.05
N ASP A 15 18.42 4.45 2.95
CA ASP A 15 19.42 5.47 2.66
C ASP A 15 19.26 6.08 1.26
N GLN A 16 18.70 5.33 0.33
CA GLN A 16 18.46 5.77 -1.05
C GLN A 16 16.99 5.98 -1.35
N HIS A 17 16.11 5.22 -0.70
CA HIS A 17 14.66 5.19 -0.95
C HIS A 17 13.89 5.55 0.34
N PRO A 18 13.34 6.75 0.47
CA PRO A 18 12.72 7.21 1.73
C PRO A 18 11.44 6.46 2.10
N VAL A 19 10.84 5.71 1.15
CA VAL A 19 9.63 4.90 1.34
C VAL A 19 9.82 3.55 0.67
N LEU A 20 9.75 2.49 1.48
CA LEU A 20 9.76 1.09 1.01
C LEU A 20 8.43 0.44 1.36
N VAL A 21 7.88 -0.33 0.44
CA VAL A 21 6.63 -1.07 0.65
C VAL A 21 6.81 -2.52 0.22
N GLY A 22 6.39 -3.44 1.07
CA GLY A 22 6.44 -4.86 0.79
C GLY A 22 5.42 -5.25 -0.28
N ASP A 23 5.90 -5.78 -1.41
CA ASP A 23 5.08 -6.29 -2.50
C ASP A 23 4.86 -7.80 -2.32
N ARG A 24 3.65 -8.15 -1.89
CA ARG A 24 3.22 -9.55 -1.72
C ARG A 24 2.80 -10.18 -3.04
N LEU A 25 2.29 -9.35 -3.98
CA LEU A 25 1.68 -9.85 -5.23
C LEU A 25 2.71 -10.32 -6.24
N ARG A 26 3.94 -9.82 -6.15
CA ARG A 26 5.08 -10.22 -6.98
C ARG A 26 6.16 -10.98 -6.20
N GLY A 27 5.99 -11.11 -4.89
CA GLY A 27 6.86 -11.90 -4.02
C GLY A 27 6.50 -13.39 -4.00
N PRO A 28 7.29 -14.22 -3.30
CA PRO A 28 6.94 -15.61 -3.06
C PRO A 28 5.67 -15.73 -2.21
N LEU A 29 4.62 -16.36 -2.77
CA LEU A 29 3.38 -16.65 -2.07
C LEU A 29 3.39 -18.12 -1.62
N GLU A 30 3.29 -18.36 -0.33
CA GLU A 30 3.02 -19.72 0.17
C GLU A 30 1.60 -20.17 -0.22
N ALA A 31 1.43 -21.46 -0.41
CA ALA A 31 0.12 -22.04 -0.66
C ALA A 31 -0.89 -21.60 0.42
N ALA A 32 -2.09 -21.22 0.02
CA ALA A 32 -3.15 -20.72 0.89
C ALA A 32 -2.83 -19.41 1.67
N SER A 33 -1.79 -18.68 1.34
CA SER A 33 -1.49 -17.38 1.98
C SER A 33 -2.48 -16.27 1.56
N MET A 34 -3.00 -16.35 0.33
CA MET A 34 -3.99 -15.42 -0.23
C MET A 34 -4.88 -16.18 -1.22
N ASP A 35 -6.21 -16.06 -1.10
CA ASP A 35 -7.12 -16.63 -2.08
C ASP A 35 -7.11 -15.85 -3.41
N ARG A 36 -7.61 -16.49 -4.48
CA ARG A 36 -7.57 -15.92 -5.84
C ARG A 36 -8.37 -14.63 -5.97
N LEU A 37 -9.50 -14.52 -5.27
CA LEU A 37 -10.36 -13.33 -5.33
C LEU A 37 -9.65 -12.13 -4.70
N ASN A 38 -9.07 -12.32 -3.52
CA ASN A 38 -8.27 -11.29 -2.84
C ASN A 38 -7.04 -10.91 -3.66
N PHE A 39 -6.36 -11.86 -4.30
CA PHE A 39 -5.24 -11.58 -5.19
C PHE A 39 -5.64 -10.69 -6.37
N LEU A 40 -6.71 -11.05 -7.07
CA LEU A 40 -7.22 -10.27 -8.21
C LEU A 40 -7.74 -8.90 -7.77
N GLY A 41 -8.45 -8.84 -6.65
CA GLY A 41 -8.92 -7.59 -6.06
C GLY A 41 -7.78 -6.64 -5.72
N ASN A 42 -6.74 -7.12 -5.06
CA ASN A 42 -5.56 -6.33 -4.73
C ASN A 42 -4.82 -5.84 -6.00
N ARG A 43 -4.70 -6.68 -7.03
CA ARG A 43 -4.12 -6.26 -8.31
C ARG A 43 -4.95 -5.17 -8.99
N PHE A 44 -6.28 -5.32 -8.99
CA PHE A 44 -7.19 -4.31 -9.54
C PHE A 44 -7.06 -2.98 -8.80
N LEU A 45 -7.11 -2.99 -7.48
CA LEU A 45 -6.97 -1.78 -6.66
C LEU A 45 -5.60 -1.10 -6.87
N SER A 46 -4.54 -1.88 -7.00
CA SER A 46 -3.19 -1.34 -7.30
C SER A 46 -3.12 -0.71 -8.70
N ALA A 47 -3.75 -1.33 -9.71
CA ALA A 47 -3.82 -0.74 -11.04
C ALA A 47 -4.60 0.59 -11.04
N VAL A 48 -5.72 0.65 -10.32
CA VAL A 48 -6.48 1.91 -10.14
C VAL A 48 -5.66 2.95 -9.42
N ALA A 49 -4.98 2.59 -8.34
CA ALA A 49 -4.10 3.50 -7.59
C ALA A 49 -3.01 4.09 -8.49
N SER A 50 -2.35 3.25 -9.30
CA SER A 50 -1.33 3.69 -10.26
C SER A 50 -1.90 4.68 -11.27
N ALA A 51 -3.06 4.37 -11.86
CA ALA A 51 -3.69 5.21 -12.87
C ALA A 51 -4.15 6.55 -12.30
N VAL A 52 -4.80 6.55 -11.13
CA VAL A 52 -5.35 7.75 -10.49
C VAL A 52 -4.26 8.69 -10.00
N HIS A 53 -3.20 8.14 -9.38
CA HIS A 53 -2.13 8.96 -8.78
C HIS A 53 -0.91 9.14 -9.70
N ARG A 54 -0.87 8.49 -10.86
CA ARG A 54 0.27 8.51 -11.80
C ARG A 54 1.59 8.12 -11.13
N THR A 55 1.53 7.19 -10.21
CA THR A 55 2.65 6.69 -9.41
C THR A 55 2.53 5.18 -9.35
N ASP A 56 3.63 4.44 -9.58
CA ASP A 56 3.56 2.97 -9.57
C ASP A 56 3.07 2.43 -8.23
N ALA A 57 2.06 1.58 -8.28
CA ALA A 57 1.48 0.88 -7.15
C ALA A 57 1.45 -0.63 -7.41
N ALA A 58 2.42 -1.35 -6.87
CA ALA A 58 2.49 -2.79 -7.06
C ALA A 58 1.51 -3.56 -6.17
N ASP A 59 1.37 -3.16 -4.91
CA ASP A 59 0.50 -3.78 -3.90
C ASP A 59 -0.02 -2.73 -2.91
N VAL A 60 -0.99 -1.91 -3.35
CA VAL A 60 -1.52 -0.79 -2.55
C VAL A 60 -2.16 -1.22 -1.23
N CYS A 61 -2.59 -2.48 -1.13
CA CYS A 61 -3.18 -3.05 0.09
C CYS A 61 -2.14 -3.77 0.97
N SER A 62 -0.84 -3.57 0.72
CA SER A 62 0.20 -4.10 1.59
C SER A 62 0.19 -3.41 2.94
N GLY A 63 0.23 -4.18 4.03
CA GLY A 63 0.40 -3.65 5.40
C GLY A 63 1.88 -3.53 5.82
N CYS A 64 2.85 -3.74 4.90
CA CYS A 64 4.27 -3.67 5.19
C CYS A 64 4.85 -2.37 4.63
N TRP A 65 4.96 -1.35 5.47
CA TRP A 65 5.48 -0.03 5.14
C TRP A 65 6.69 0.30 6.01
N VAL A 66 7.79 0.69 5.37
CA VAL A 66 9.01 1.14 6.05
C VAL A 66 9.37 2.52 5.48
N MET A 67 9.45 3.52 6.35
CA MET A 67 9.61 4.91 5.93
C MET A 67 10.63 5.62 6.79
N ARG A 68 11.31 6.59 6.21
CA ARG A 68 12.09 7.55 7.00
C ARG A 68 11.17 8.35 7.92
N ARG A 69 11.65 8.66 9.12
CA ARG A 69 10.89 9.44 10.10
C ARG A 69 10.41 10.81 9.54
N SER A 70 11.25 11.49 8.78
CA SER A 70 10.91 12.77 8.16
C SER A 70 9.71 12.69 7.20
N VAL A 71 9.53 11.55 6.52
CA VAL A 71 8.36 11.31 5.67
C VAL A 71 7.12 11.12 6.51
N VAL A 72 7.22 10.31 7.57
CA VAL A 72 6.09 10.03 8.48
C VAL A 72 5.58 11.31 9.16
N GLU A 73 6.47 12.20 9.58
CA GLU A 73 6.12 13.47 10.22
C GLU A 73 5.34 14.42 9.28
N GLY A 74 5.52 14.28 7.96
CA GLY A 74 4.77 15.02 6.94
C GLY A 74 3.37 14.48 6.63
N LEU A 75 3.06 13.24 7.03
CA LEU A 75 1.78 12.61 6.71
C LEU A 75 0.62 13.22 7.49
N ARG A 76 -0.53 13.34 6.82
CA ARG A 76 -1.81 13.75 7.41
C ARG A 76 -2.86 12.71 7.03
N LEU A 77 -3.08 11.75 7.93
CA LEU A 77 -3.97 10.60 7.74
C LEU A 77 -5.21 10.74 8.63
N ASN A 78 -6.34 10.25 8.15
CA ASN A 78 -7.60 10.24 8.87
C ASN A 78 -8.38 8.92 8.76
N SER A 79 -7.80 7.91 8.09
CA SER A 79 -8.39 6.57 8.02
C SER A 79 -8.06 5.76 9.25
N MET A 80 -9.04 4.95 9.69
CA MET A 80 -8.92 4.05 10.84
C MET A 80 -9.16 2.58 10.43
N GLY A 81 -9.48 2.31 9.18
CA GLY A 81 -9.85 0.99 8.65
C GLY A 81 -8.92 0.51 7.53
N PHE A 82 -9.41 -0.42 6.73
CA PHE A 82 -8.66 -1.03 5.61
C PHE A 82 -8.32 -0.08 4.47
N GLU A 83 -8.86 1.13 4.49
CA GLU A 83 -8.50 2.19 3.54
C GLU A 83 -7.24 2.97 3.96
N LEU A 84 -6.62 2.64 5.10
CA LEU A 84 -5.43 3.34 5.60
C LEU A 84 -4.25 3.23 4.63
N GLU A 85 -4.00 2.04 4.10
CA GLU A 85 -2.91 1.79 3.15
C GLU A 85 -3.12 2.58 1.85
N ALA A 86 -4.35 2.67 1.38
CA ALA A 86 -4.70 3.48 0.21
C ALA A 86 -4.49 4.98 0.48
N GLU A 87 -4.82 5.45 1.67
CA GLU A 87 -4.59 6.82 2.08
C GLU A 87 -3.10 7.14 2.24
N LEU A 88 -2.31 6.21 2.79
CA LEU A 88 -0.84 6.31 2.85
C LEU A 88 -0.27 6.49 1.45
N PHE A 89 -0.63 5.59 0.52
CA PHE A 89 -0.16 5.65 -0.87
C PHE A 89 -0.51 6.99 -1.52
N ALA A 90 -1.79 7.40 -1.44
CA ALA A 90 -2.27 8.64 -2.03
C ALA A 90 -1.55 9.87 -1.44
N SER A 91 -1.35 9.90 -0.12
CA SER A 91 -0.69 11.01 0.57
C SER A 91 0.79 11.10 0.19
N LEU A 92 1.49 9.97 0.09
CA LEU A 92 2.88 9.91 -0.35
C LEU A 92 3.03 10.37 -1.80
N ALA A 93 2.16 9.91 -2.70
CA ALA A 93 2.15 10.36 -4.10
C ALA A 93 1.95 11.87 -4.21
N ALA A 94 1.06 12.46 -3.39
CA ALA A 94 0.84 13.90 -3.34
C ALA A 94 2.03 14.69 -2.81
N MET A 95 2.80 14.10 -1.89
CA MET A 95 4.05 14.68 -1.37
C MET A 95 5.24 14.50 -2.34
N GLY A 96 5.04 13.86 -3.50
CA GLY A 96 6.10 13.57 -4.47
C GLY A 96 6.99 12.38 -4.09
N HIS A 97 6.57 11.57 -3.12
CA HIS A 97 7.27 10.36 -2.72
C HIS A 97 6.69 9.14 -3.44
N ALA A 98 7.39 8.66 -4.46
CA ALA A 98 7.08 7.37 -5.08
C ALA A 98 7.60 6.23 -4.19
N PRO A 99 6.73 5.28 -3.76
CA PRO A 99 7.18 4.11 -3.01
C PRO A 99 8.10 3.22 -3.84
N THR A 100 9.13 2.69 -3.21
CA THR A 100 9.95 1.61 -3.78
C THR A 100 9.37 0.28 -3.31
N TRP A 101 8.98 -0.56 -4.27
CA TRP A 101 8.32 -1.84 -4.02
C TRP A 101 9.35 -2.95 -3.87
N VAL A 102 9.40 -3.55 -2.68
CA VAL A 102 10.32 -4.64 -2.37
C VAL A 102 9.55 -5.96 -2.30
N ARG A 103 9.93 -6.93 -3.12
CA ARG A 103 9.31 -8.26 -3.08
C ARG A 103 9.58 -8.93 -1.76
N ILE A 104 8.53 -9.31 -1.06
CA ILE A 104 8.62 -9.96 0.25
C ILE A 104 7.86 -11.28 0.24
N PRO A 105 8.35 -12.30 0.96
CA PRO A 105 7.61 -13.53 1.13
C PRO A 105 6.34 -13.29 1.95
N TYR A 106 5.22 -13.85 1.49
CA TYR A 106 3.95 -13.78 2.20
C TYR A 106 3.51 -15.18 2.63
N ARG A 107 3.60 -15.43 3.92
CA ARG A 107 3.31 -16.74 4.53
C ARG A 107 1.83 -16.89 4.84
N ALA A 108 1.36 -18.14 4.92
CA ALA A 108 0.01 -18.46 5.34
C ALA A 108 -0.32 -17.80 6.69
N ARG A 109 -1.54 -17.27 6.81
CA ARG A 109 -2.01 -16.62 8.04
C ARG A 109 -2.33 -17.68 9.10
N LYS A 110 -2.00 -17.37 10.35
CA LYS A 110 -2.42 -18.19 11.51
C LYS A 110 -3.84 -17.87 12.00
N GLY A 111 -4.57 -16.96 11.33
CA GLY A 111 -5.92 -16.52 11.69
C GLY A 111 -6.76 -16.20 10.45
N GLU A 112 -8.05 -15.91 10.66
CA GLU A 112 -8.98 -15.60 9.59
C GLU A 112 -8.63 -14.29 8.88
N ALA A 113 -8.89 -14.22 7.57
CA ALA A 113 -8.74 -13.00 6.79
C ALA A 113 -9.87 -12.04 7.15
N LYS A 114 -9.52 -10.87 7.71
CA LYS A 114 -10.51 -9.84 8.06
C LYS A 114 -10.99 -9.04 6.85
N LEU A 115 -10.20 -8.98 5.78
CA LEU A 115 -10.57 -8.31 4.52
C LEU A 115 -11.29 -9.33 3.64
N THR A 116 -12.60 -9.44 3.78
CA THR A 116 -13.41 -10.41 3.01
C THR A 116 -14.59 -9.76 2.28
N SER A 117 -14.79 -8.44 2.45
CA SER A 117 -15.99 -7.82 1.89
C SER A 117 -15.68 -6.93 0.69
N ILE A 118 -16.54 -7.05 -0.32
CA ILE A 118 -16.59 -6.13 -1.47
C ILE A 118 -16.69 -4.67 -0.98
N LEU A 119 -17.35 -4.44 0.17
CA LEU A 119 -17.48 -3.13 0.79
C LEU A 119 -16.13 -2.51 1.16
N ASP A 120 -15.17 -3.30 1.63
CA ASP A 120 -13.83 -2.79 1.94
C ASP A 120 -13.09 -2.39 0.66
N GLY A 121 -13.23 -3.18 -0.41
CA GLY A 121 -12.71 -2.81 -1.72
C GLY A 121 -13.28 -1.50 -2.26
N VAL A 122 -14.58 -1.28 -2.09
CA VAL A 122 -15.25 -0.01 -2.46
C VAL A 122 -14.75 1.15 -1.60
N ARG A 123 -14.54 0.96 -0.29
CA ARG A 123 -13.99 1.99 0.61
C ARG A 123 -12.58 2.40 0.19
N ILE A 124 -11.73 1.41 -0.10
CA ILE A 124 -10.37 1.63 -0.60
C ILE A 124 -10.40 2.42 -1.90
N LEU A 125 -11.20 1.99 -2.88
CA LEU A 125 -11.36 2.67 -4.16
C LEU A 125 -11.83 4.12 -3.99
N ARG A 126 -12.87 4.34 -3.18
CA ARG A 126 -13.37 5.67 -2.87
C ARG A 126 -12.27 6.55 -2.25
N LYS A 127 -11.48 6.01 -1.32
CA LYS A 127 -10.39 6.75 -0.67
C LYS A 127 -9.34 7.21 -1.68
N LEU A 128 -8.91 6.34 -2.60
CA LEU A 128 -7.96 6.68 -3.66
C LEU A 128 -8.47 7.86 -4.52
N VAL A 129 -9.71 7.78 -4.96
CA VAL A 129 -10.31 8.83 -5.83
C VAL A 129 -10.51 10.13 -5.06
N VAL A 130 -11.09 10.08 -3.86
CA VAL A 130 -11.36 11.30 -3.06
C VAL A 130 -10.08 12.03 -2.72
N ARG A 131 -9.03 11.31 -2.33
CA ARG A 131 -7.72 11.93 -2.04
C ARG A 131 -7.17 12.65 -3.27
N ARG A 132 -7.23 12.04 -4.44
CA ARG A 132 -6.77 12.67 -5.69
C ARG A 132 -7.52 13.97 -6.00
N VAL A 133 -8.84 13.97 -5.85
CA VAL A 133 -9.68 15.16 -6.09
C VAL A 133 -9.35 16.28 -5.08
N MET A 134 -9.17 15.93 -3.81
CA MET A 134 -8.82 16.91 -2.77
C MET A 134 -7.46 17.58 -3.04
N GLU A 135 -6.49 16.81 -3.53
CA GLU A 135 -5.16 17.32 -3.86
C GLU A 135 -5.16 18.21 -5.10
N ALA A 136 -5.87 17.80 -6.14
CA ALA A 136 -6.03 18.62 -7.34
C ALA A 136 -6.63 20.02 -7.02
N ARG A 137 -7.56 20.08 -6.05
CA ARG A 137 -8.15 21.37 -5.62
C ARG A 137 -7.15 22.27 -4.87
N LYS A 138 -6.18 21.71 -4.14
CA LYS A 138 -5.16 22.50 -3.43
C LYS A 138 -4.13 23.13 -4.37
N THR A 139 -3.90 22.51 -5.51
CA THR A 139 -2.92 23.00 -6.50
C THR A 139 -3.47 24.17 -7.33
N HIS A 140 -4.77 24.42 -7.31
CA HIS A 140 -5.45 25.49 -8.03
C HIS A 140 -5.85 26.69 -7.15
N LEU A 141 -5.45 26.72 -5.89
CA LEU A 141 -5.57 27.84 -4.95
C LEU A 141 -4.22 28.44 -4.64
#